data_0130d6fe3ef1054027cc47b7a9c53996
#
_entry.id   0130d6fe3ef1054027cc47b7a9c53996
#
_cell.length_a   1.000
_cell.length_b   1.000
_cell.length_c   1.000
_cell.angle_alpha   90.00
_cell.angle_beta   90.00
_cell.angle_gamma   90.00
#
_symmetry.space_group_name_H-M   'P 1'
#
loop_
_entity.id
_entity.type
_entity.pdbx_description
1 polymer ?
#
loop_
_entity_poly.entity_id
_entity_poly.type
_entity_poly.pdbx_seq_one_letter_code
_entity_poly.pdbx_strand_id
1 'polypeptide(L)'
;MEEEPLPCFVIGRVALADAGAESRAGPCTRHKMDMQKMGKLCKENMCMKLYRKGYTQYISDGITMVEIPRNFPALNDETEAAAVFGWTDKQLEEISCEVEGLDVINGLYEVTGISMDDVSGEEIPCKRAPIGFTYAGMHLLVLRDERGGIAGINTKQLEPIMDELKNGQYMAWYRRTMHNGNPYYVLKSGMYLRIAVMPIVFDDVFAAALDEIRAGMMLDALGRPKKREDENHDD
;
A
#
# COMPACT_ATOMS: atom_id res chain seq x y z
N MET A 1 -14.75 -26.90 -25.62
CA MET A 1 -14.41 -26.22 -24.36
C MET A 1 -12.89 -26.15 -24.38
N GLU A 2 -12.38 -24.99 -24.75
CA GLU A 2 -10.94 -24.69 -24.69
C GLU A 2 -10.63 -24.35 -23.24
N GLU A 3 -9.75 -25.13 -22.62
CA GLU A 3 -9.21 -24.80 -21.29
C GLU A 3 -8.32 -23.56 -21.43
N GLU A 4 -8.73 -22.46 -20.84
CA GLU A 4 -7.85 -21.31 -20.71
C GLU A 4 -6.62 -21.70 -19.85
N PRO A 5 -5.42 -21.36 -20.30
CA PRO A 5 -4.21 -21.69 -19.55
C PRO A 5 -4.19 -20.89 -18.23
N LEU A 6 -4.00 -21.59 -17.12
CA LEU A 6 -3.82 -21.02 -15.80
C LEU A 6 -2.65 -19.99 -15.82
N PRO A 7 -2.77 -18.87 -15.15
CA PRO A 7 -1.73 -17.86 -15.11
C PRO A 7 -0.45 -18.41 -14.48
N CYS A 8 0.68 -18.22 -15.16
CA CYS A 8 2.01 -18.58 -14.67
C CYS A 8 2.36 -17.77 -13.42
N PHE A 9 2.60 -18.46 -12.31
CA PHE A 9 3.05 -17.87 -11.07
C PHE A 9 4.58 -17.87 -10.99
N VAL A 10 5.17 -16.72 -10.77
CA VAL A 10 6.60 -16.61 -10.44
C VAL A 10 6.72 -16.21 -8.98
N ILE A 11 7.10 -17.16 -8.14
CA ILE A 11 7.39 -16.90 -6.72
C ILE A 11 8.85 -16.44 -6.62
N GLY A 12 9.06 -15.16 -6.39
CA GLY A 12 10.37 -14.58 -6.15
C GLY A 12 10.61 -14.32 -4.66
N ARG A 13 11.74 -14.80 -4.14
CA ARG A 13 12.22 -14.38 -2.82
C ARG A 13 12.72 -12.95 -2.92
N VAL A 14 12.03 -12.00 -2.32
CA VAL A 14 12.59 -10.67 -2.06
C VAL A 14 13.44 -10.80 -0.79
N ALA A 15 14.75 -10.91 -0.95
CA ALA A 15 15.68 -10.80 0.16
C ALA A 15 15.66 -9.35 0.64
N LEU A 16 14.98 -9.11 1.75
CA LEU A 16 15.20 -7.88 2.52
C LEU A 16 16.42 -8.15 3.41
N ALA A 17 17.48 -7.42 3.16
CA ALA A 17 18.62 -7.37 4.06
C ALA A 17 18.14 -6.94 5.44
N ASP A 18 18.34 -7.78 6.44
CA ASP A 18 18.29 -7.40 7.86
C ASP A 18 19.42 -6.39 8.09
N ALA A 19 19.10 -5.12 7.96
CA ALA A 19 19.98 -4.06 8.39
C ALA A 19 19.85 -3.94 9.90
N GLY A 20 20.74 -4.61 10.62
CA GLY A 20 21.06 -4.29 12.00
C GLY A 20 21.60 -2.85 12.04
N ALA A 21 20.74 -1.88 12.22
CA ALA A 21 21.10 -0.48 12.32
C ALA A 21 21.23 -0.10 13.78
N GLU A 22 22.46 0.12 14.23
CA GLU A 22 22.75 0.90 15.42
C GLU A 22 22.11 2.28 15.32
N SER A 23 21.23 2.56 16.27
CA SER A 23 20.50 3.82 16.42
C SER A 23 21.46 4.98 16.66
N ARG A 24 21.78 5.73 15.62
CA ARG A 24 22.18 7.14 15.75
C ARG A 24 20.95 7.99 15.53
N ALA A 25 20.43 8.57 16.61
CA ALA A 25 19.37 9.58 16.54
C ALA A 25 19.89 10.82 15.79
N GLY A 26 19.77 10.80 14.48
CA GLY A 26 19.90 11.97 13.62
C GLY A 26 18.60 12.78 13.68
N PRO A 27 18.63 14.07 13.27
CA PRO A 27 17.42 14.90 13.23
C PRO A 27 16.35 14.18 12.39
N CYS A 28 15.13 14.14 12.93
CA CYS A 28 13.95 13.54 12.30
C CYS A 28 13.76 14.14 10.89
N THR A 29 14.37 13.50 9.91
CA THR A 29 14.12 13.84 8.50
C THR A 29 12.69 13.45 8.23
N ARG A 30 11.79 14.42 8.10
CA ARG A 30 10.43 14.22 7.62
C ARG A 30 10.54 13.55 6.26
N HIS A 31 10.37 12.25 6.23
CA HIS A 31 10.30 11.50 4.98
C HIS A 31 9.19 12.09 4.13
N LYS A 32 9.56 12.55 2.95
CA LYS A 32 8.69 13.35 2.10
C LYS A 32 7.97 12.40 1.15
N MET A 33 6.65 12.41 1.20
CA MET A 33 5.81 11.79 0.18
C MET A 33 6.17 12.34 -1.20
N ASP A 34 6.32 11.46 -2.18
CA ASP A 34 6.62 11.82 -3.56
C ASP A 34 5.32 12.06 -4.35
N MET A 35 4.90 13.32 -4.39
CA MET A 35 3.68 13.73 -5.08
C MET A 35 3.76 13.56 -6.60
N GLN A 36 4.96 13.57 -7.21
CA GLN A 36 5.11 13.31 -8.64
C GLN A 36 4.77 11.86 -8.98
N LYS A 37 5.12 10.92 -8.10
CA LYS A 37 4.70 9.53 -8.24
C LYS A 37 3.19 9.37 -8.07
N MET A 38 2.56 10.15 -7.18
CA MET A 38 1.10 10.16 -7.08
C MET A 38 0.44 10.68 -8.36
N GLY A 39 0.93 11.78 -8.93
CA GLY A 39 0.45 12.27 -10.23
C GLY A 39 0.63 11.26 -11.35
N LYS A 40 1.72 10.48 -11.35
CA LYS A 40 1.92 9.38 -12.29
C LYS A 40 0.88 8.28 -12.11
N LEU A 41 0.55 7.89 -10.88
CA LEU A 41 -0.51 6.91 -10.61
C LEU A 41 -1.88 7.39 -11.11
N CYS A 42 -2.22 8.66 -10.83
CA CYS A 42 -3.46 9.26 -11.34
C CYS A 42 -3.55 9.18 -12.87
N LYS A 43 -2.44 9.47 -13.57
CA LYS A 43 -2.38 9.36 -15.03
C LYS A 43 -2.53 7.92 -15.52
N GLU A 44 -1.86 6.97 -14.90
CA GLU A 44 -1.91 5.56 -15.29
C GLU A 44 -3.28 4.93 -15.05
N ASN A 45 -3.94 5.32 -13.98
CA ASN A 45 -5.29 4.88 -13.65
C ASN A 45 -6.39 5.74 -14.30
N MET A 46 -6.00 6.77 -15.07
CA MET A 46 -6.90 7.71 -15.73
C MET A 46 -7.95 8.31 -14.78
N CYS A 47 -7.57 8.52 -13.54
CA CYS A 47 -8.45 8.98 -12.48
C CYS A 47 -7.69 9.88 -11.50
N MET A 48 -8.24 11.04 -11.23
CA MET A 48 -7.77 11.92 -10.16
C MET A 48 -8.99 12.46 -9.41
N LYS A 49 -9.01 12.23 -8.10
CA LYS A 49 -10.02 12.80 -7.21
C LYS A 49 -9.33 13.62 -6.13
N LEU A 50 -9.77 14.84 -5.97
CA LEU A 50 -9.30 15.75 -4.94
C LEU A 50 -10.38 15.92 -3.89
N TYR A 51 -10.03 15.68 -2.65
CA TYR A 51 -10.91 15.85 -1.50
C TYR A 51 -10.34 16.89 -0.55
N ARG A 52 -11.19 17.54 0.22
CA ARG A 52 -10.79 18.52 1.21
C ARG A 52 -11.54 18.30 2.52
N LYS A 53 -10.78 18.33 3.62
CA LYS A 53 -11.32 18.30 4.99
C LYS A 53 -10.68 19.46 5.77
N GLY A 54 -11.42 20.54 5.93
CA GLY A 54 -10.86 21.76 6.51
C GLY A 54 -9.66 22.28 5.69
N TYR A 55 -8.49 22.31 6.31
CA TYR A 55 -7.24 22.75 5.67
C TYR A 55 -6.42 21.61 5.06
N THR A 56 -6.87 20.39 5.21
CA THR A 56 -6.16 19.20 4.68
C THR A 56 -6.75 18.81 3.34
N GLN A 57 -5.88 18.58 2.37
CA GLN A 57 -6.26 18.06 1.06
C GLN A 57 -5.80 16.61 0.92
N TYR A 58 -6.58 15.85 0.18
CA TYR A 58 -6.28 14.46 -0.18
C TYR A 58 -6.38 14.31 -1.68
N ILE A 59 -5.54 13.45 -2.24
CA ILE A 59 -5.56 13.07 -3.65
C ILE A 59 -5.70 11.56 -3.76
N SER A 60 -6.53 11.13 -4.70
CA SER A 60 -6.75 9.70 -4.99
C SER A 60 -6.69 9.42 -6.48
N ASP A 61 -6.18 8.25 -6.84
CA ASP A 61 -6.21 7.68 -8.19
C ASP A 61 -7.34 6.66 -8.38
N GLY A 62 -8.31 6.64 -7.46
CA GLY A 62 -9.40 5.66 -7.42
C GLY A 62 -9.07 4.37 -6.67
N ILE A 63 -7.79 4.06 -6.45
CA ILE A 63 -7.32 2.87 -5.73
C ILE A 63 -6.58 3.26 -4.46
N THR A 64 -5.80 4.32 -4.53
CA THR A 64 -4.94 4.82 -3.46
C THR A 64 -5.37 6.23 -3.10
N MET A 65 -5.37 6.56 -1.82
CA MET A 65 -5.62 7.91 -1.33
C MET A 65 -4.54 8.32 -0.36
N VAL A 66 -4.01 9.53 -0.52
CA VAL A 66 -2.96 10.09 0.32
C VAL A 66 -3.26 11.55 0.69
N GLU A 67 -2.78 11.98 1.86
CA GLU A 67 -2.81 13.38 2.26
C GLU A 67 -1.77 14.17 1.46
N ILE A 68 -2.18 15.30 0.88
CA ILE A 68 -1.26 16.23 0.21
C ILE A 68 -0.45 16.95 1.29
N PRO A 69 0.90 16.87 1.25
CA PRO A 69 1.74 17.51 2.24
C PRO A 69 1.53 19.04 2.27
N ARG A 70 1.51 19.65 3.45
CA ARG A 70 1.27 21.10 3.62
C ARG A 70 2.26 22.01 2.88
N ASN A 71 3.44 21.50 2.58
CA ASN A 71 4.47 22.21 1.81
C ASN A 71 4.37 21.99 0.29
N PHE A 72 3.37 21.24 -0.16
CA PHE A 72 3.03 21.09 -1.57
C PHE A 72 2.00 22.14 -1.97
N PRO A 73 2.00 22.63 -3.22
CA PRO A 73 0.97 23.56 -3.69
C PRO A 73 -0.43 22.99 -3.47
N ALA A 74 -1.36 23.85 -3.05
CA ALA A 74 -2.76 23.47 -3.00
C ALA A 74 -3.25 23.19 -4.42
N LEU A 75 -4.06 22.15 -4.56
CA LEU A 75 -4.69 21.78 -5.83
C LEU A 75 -6.18 22.13 -5.73
N ASN A 76 -6.61 23.16 -6.42
CA ASN A 76 -7.98 23.64 -6.33
C ASN A 76 -8.84 23.19 -7.52
N ASP A 77 -8.19 22.88 -8.64
CA ASP A 77 -8.84 22.41 -9.85
C ASP A 77 -7.91 21.49 -10.67
N GLU A 78 -8.45 20.97 -11.75
CA GLU A 78 -7.74 20.07 -12.66
C GLU A 78 -6.59 20.74 -13.40
N THR A 79 -6.71 22.04 -13.70
CA THR A 79 -5.71 22.82 -14.41
C THR A 79 -4.47 23.02 -13.53
N GLU A 80 -4.67 23.38 -12.26
CA GLU A 80 -3.59 23.48 -11.28
C GLU A 80 -2.89 22.14 -11.08
N ALA A 81 -3.66 21.05 -10.98
CA ALA A 81 -3.10 19.71 -10.89
C ALA A 81 -2.27 19.35 -12.13
N ALA A 82 -2.79 19.61 -13.33
CA ALA A 82 -2.06 19.39 -14.58
C ALA A 82 -0.74 20.17 -14.62
N ALA A 83 -0.76 21.45 -14.22
CA ALA A 83 0.44 22.29 -14.17
C ALA A 83 1.47 21.75 -13.17
N VAL A 84 1.03 21.31 -11.98
CA VAL A 84 1.91 20.79 -10.93
C VAL A 84 2.51 19.43 -11.30
N PHE A 85 1.74 18.56 -11.95
CA PHE A 85 2.20 17.22 -12.36
C PHE A 85 2.84 17.20 -13.75
N GLY A 86 2.82 18.33 -14.47
CA GLY A 86 3.38 18.45 -15.81
C GLY A 86 2.59 17.64 -16.86
N TRP A 87 1.28 17.57 -16.70
CA TRP A 87 0.40 16.94 -17.69
C TRP A 87 0.14 17.89 -18.86
N THR A 88 0.07 17.32 -20.06
CA THR A 88 -0.37 18.04 -21.25
C THR A 88 -1.89 18.11 -21.31
N ASP A 89 -2.45 19.07 -22.06
CA ASP A 89 -3.91 19.21 -22.24
C ASP A 89 -4.53 17.88 -22.72
N LYS A 90 -3.88 17.20 -23.67
CA LYS A 90 -4.34 15.90 -24.15
C LYS A 90 -4.40 14.84 -23.04
N GLN A 91 -3.44 14.84 -22.13
CA GLN A 91 -3.43 13.91 -21.00
C GLN A 91 -4.50 14.25 -19.97
N LEU A 92 -4.76 15.55 -19.79
CA LEU A 92 -5.83 16.01 -18.91
C LEU A 92 -7.21 15.61 -19.43
N GLU A 93 -7.44 15.67 -20.75
CA GLU A 93 -8.68 15.21 -21.39
C GLU A 93 -8.93 13.69 -21.18
N GLU A 94 -7.87 12.89 -21.06
CA GLU A 94 -7.97 11.44 -20.85
C GLU A 94 -8.20 11.08 -19.36
N ILE A 95 -7.88 11.97 -18.42
CA ILE A 95 -7.97 11.73 -16.98
C ILE A 95 -9.35 12.20 -16.49
N SER A 96 -10.10 11.29 -15.85
CA SER A 96 -11.31 11.68 -15.14
C SER A 96 -10.92 12.45 -13.88
N CYS A 97 -11.12 13.77 -13.89
CA CYS A 97 -10.81 14.65 -12.78
C CYS A 97 -12.09 15.01 -12.03
N GLU A 98 -12.11 14.71 -10.74
CA GLU A 98 -13.19 15.10 -9.82
C GLU A 98 -12.58 15.94 -8.70
N VAL A 99 -13.04 17.20 -8.60
CA VAL A 99 -12.64 18.10 -7.49
C VAL A 99 -13.85 18.28 -6.60
N GLU A 100 -13.81 17.70 -5.45
CA GLU A 100 -14.92 17.72 -4.52
C GLU A 100 -14.74 18.82 -3.48
N GLY A 101 -15.82 19.51 -3.16
CA GLY A 101 -15.83 20.67 -2.24
C GLY A 101 -15.51 20.32 -0.78
N LEU A 102 -15.48 21.36 0.04
CA LEU A 102 -14.97 21.36 1.41
C LEU A 102 -15.56 20.32 2.37
N ASP A 103 -16.74 19.77 2.10
CA ASP A 103 -17.44 18.86 3.02
C ASP A 103 -17.49 17.40 2.53
N VAL A 104 -16.90 17.11 1.38
CA VAL A 104 -17.16 15.85 0.69
C VAL A 104 -16.37 14.67 1.24
N ILE A 105 -15.29 14.90 1.97
CA ILE A 105 -14.61 13.76 2.61
C ILE A 105 -15.48 13.13 3.70
N ASN A 106 -16.37 13.91 4.31
CA ASN A 106 -17.39 13.37 5.20
C ASN A 106 -18.44 12.59 4.39
N GLY A 107 -18.86 13.12 3.24
CA GLY A 107 -19.73 12.43 2.30
C GLY A 107 -19.10 11.13 1.75
N LEU A 108 -17.78 11.11 1.50
CA LEU A 108 -17.08 9.89 1.12
C LEU A 108 -17.23 8.81 2.20
N TYR A 109 -17.05 9.16 3.48
CA TYR A 109 -17.26 8.22 4.58
C TYR A 109 -18.71 7.77 4.66
N GLU A 110 -19.66 8.68 4.60
CA GLU A 110 -21.09 8.36 4.66
C GLU A 110 -21.54 7.42 3.54
N VAL A 111 -21.01 7.61 2.32
CA VAL A 111 -21.37 6.80 1.16
C VAL A 111 -20.59 5.49 1.11
N THR A 112 -19.28 5.53 1.38
CA THR A 112 -18.39 4.38 1.15
C THR A 112 -17.88 3.73 2.42
N GLY A 113 -17.83 4.44 3.54
CA GLY A 113 -17.17 4.00 4.77
C GLY A 113 -15.64 4.19 4.75
N ILE A 114 -15.07 4.82 3.70
CA ILE A 114 -13.64 5.12 3.67
C ILE A 114 -13.36 6.34 4.53
N SER A 115 -12.53 6.15 5.55
CA SER A 115 -12.08 7.22 6.43
C SER A 115 -10.58 7.45 6.31
N MET A 116 -10.19 8.72 6.19
CA MET A 116 -8.80 9.16 6.28
C MET A 116 -8.42 9.65 7.69
N ASP A 117 -9.27 9.42 8.68
CA ASP A 117 -8.96 9.74 10.07
C ASP A 117 -7.88 8.81 10.62
N ASP A 118 -7.01 9.36 11.47
CA ASP A 118 -5.93 8.60 12.10
C ASP A 118 -6.44 7.47 13.00
N VAL A 119 -7.63 7.63 13.54
CA VAL A 119 -8.28 6.62 14.39
C VAL A 119 -9.63 6.24 13.77
N SER A 120 -9.86 4.94 13.63
CA SER A 120 -11.15 4.37 13.25
C SER A 120 -11.54 3.32 14.28
N GLY A 121 -12.84 3.23 14.59
CA GLY A 121 -13.36 2.35 15.63
C GLY A 121 -13.13 0.85 15.36
N GLU A 122 -12.97 0.46 14.09
CA GLU A 122 -12.80 -0.95 13.69
C GLU A 122 -11.54 -1.15 12.85
N GLU A 123 -10.39 -1.07 13.51
CA GLU A 123 -9.10 -1.36 12.88
C GLU A 123 -8.61 -2.74 13.28
N ILE A 124 -8.28 -3.56 12.30
CA ILE A 124 -7.68 -4.87 12.52
C ILE A 124 -6.20 -4.77 12.14
N PRO A 125 -5.28 -4.99 13.09
CA PRO A 125 -3.86 -4.98 12.80
C PRO A 125 -3.49 -6.01 11.75
N CYS A 126 -2.58 -5.63 10.85
CA CYS A 126 -2.10 -6.50 9.80
C CYS A 126 -0.58 -6.63 9.85
N LYS A 127 -0.10 -7.82 9.53
CA LYS A 127 1.34 -8.09 9.40
C LYS A 127 1.67 -8.30 7.92
N ARG A 128 2.80 -7.75 7.52
CA ARG A 128 3.37 -8.04 6.21
C ARG A 128 3.89 -9.48 6.21
N ALA A 129 3.47 -10.27 5.23
CA ALA A 129 4.06 -11.57 5.01
C ALA A 129 5.51 -11.42 4.49
N PRO A 130 6.42 -12.34 4.85
CA PRO A 130 7.81 -12.31 4.38
C PRO A 130 7.95 -12.66 2.90
N ILE A 131 6.84 -13.00 2.25
CA ILE A 131 6.77 -13.36 0.84
C ILE A 131 6.10 -12.23 0.07
N GLY A 132 6.60 -11.96 -1.13
CA GLY A 132 5.90 -11.22 -2.16
C GLY A 132 5.74 -12.13 -3.37
N PHE A 133 4.76 -11.88 -4.19
CA PHE A 133 4.58 -12.61 -5.43
C PHE A 133 4.10 -11.68 -6.55
N THR A 134 4.21 -12.19 -7.77
CA THR A 134 3.71 -11.49 -8.96
C THR A 134 2.44 -12.17 -9.42
N TYR A 135 1.37 -11.40 -9.56
CA TYR A 135 0.09 -11.85 -10.06
C TYR A 135 -0.36 -10.94 -11.21
N ALA A 136 -0.67 -11.51 -12.36
CA ALA A 136 -1.07 -10.77 -13.55
C ALA A 136 -0.11 -9.58 -13.89
N GLY A 137 1.20 -9.78 -13.75
CA GLY A 137 2.22 -8.75 -13.99
C GLY A 137 2.38 -7.71 -12.86
N MET A 138 1.57 -7.78 -11.82
CA MET A 138 1.66 -6.88 -10.65
C MET A 138 2.52 -7.52 -9.56
N HIS A 139 3.43 -6.74 -9.00
CA HIS A 139 4.15 -7.15 -7.79
C HIS A 139 3.31 -6.83 -6.57
N LEU A 140 3.01 -7.85 -5.77
CA LEU A 140 2.13 -7.73 -4.62
C LEU A 140 2.89 -7.85 -3.31
N LEU A 141 2.63 -6.89 -2.42
CA LEU A 141 2.93 -7.00 -1.00
C LEU A 141 1.75 -7.71 -0.34
N VAL A 142 2.03 -8.79 0.38
CA VAL A 142 0.99 -9.58 1.05
C VAL A 142 0.81 -9.08 2.47
N LEU A 143 -0.42 -8.80 2.82
CA LEU A 143 -0.84 -8.48 4.18
C LEU A 143 -1.71 -9.60 4.73
N ARG A 144 -1.52 -9.92 6.00
CA ARG A 144 -2.35 -10.84 6.75
C ARG A 144 -2.88 -10.15 7.99
N ASP A 145 -4.19 -10.19 8.18
CA ASP A 145 -4.81 -9.70 9.39
C ASP A 145 -4.81 -10.76 10.52
N GLU A 146 -5.14 -10.33 11.73
CA GLU A 146 -5.18 -11.22 12.90
C GLU A 146 -6.32 -12.25 12.84
N ARG A 147 -7.32 -12.03 12.00
CA ARG A 147 -8.45 -12.95 11.77
C ARG A 147 -8.15 -13.98 10.67
N GLY A 148 -6.95 -13.93 10.08
CA GLY A 148 -6.50 -14.86 9.05
C GLY A 148 -6.78 -14.39 7.62
N GLY A 149 -7.41 -13.22 7.43
CA GLY A 149 -7.65 -12.66 6.11
C GLY A 149 -6.33 -12.31 5.41
N ILE A 150 -6.25 -12.63 4.11
CA ILE A 150 -5.07 -12.37 3.28
C ILE A 150 -5.46 -11.40 2.16
N ALA A 151 -4.61 -10.42 1.90
CA ALA A 151 -4.80 -9.50 0.80
C ALA A 151 -3.47 -9.11 0.14
N GLY A 152 -3.51 -8.83 -1.15
CA GLY A 152 -2.39 -8.31 -1.92
C GLY A 152 -2.52 -6.81 -2.13
N ILE A 153 -1.47 -6.07 -1.84
CA ILE A 153 -1.36 -4.66 -2.20
C ILE A 153 -0.39 -4.56 -3.37
N ASN A 154 -0.84 -3.99 -4.49
CA ASN A 154 0.04 -3.71 -5.61
C ASN A 154 1.13 -2.72 -5.17
N THR A 155 2.39 -3.15 -5.21
CA THR A 155 3.52 -2.32 -4.75
C THR A 155 3.65 -1.02 -5.51
N LYS A 156 3.15 -0.94 -6.73
CA LYS A 156 3.09 0.28 -7.52
C LYS A 156 2.26 1.37 -6.83
N GLN A 157 1.16 0.99 -6.18
CA GLN A 157 0.30 1.91 -5.43
C GLN A 157 1.00 2.52 -4.20
N LEU A 158 2.10 1.93 -3.78
CA LEU A 158 2.90 2.40 -2.64
C LEU A 158 4.08 3.29 -3.06
N GLU A 159 4.31 3.49 -4.37
CA GLU A 159 5.41 4.31 -4.87
C GLU A 159 5.47 5.73 -4.25
N PRO A 160 4.34 6.43 -4.02
CA PRO A 160 4.37 7.78 -3.42
C PRO A 160 4.97 7.81 -2.01
N ILE A 161 4.89 6.70 -1.27
CA ILE A 161 5.38 6.59 0.11
C ILE A 161 6.53 5.60 0.25
N MET A 162 7.13 5.15 -0.86
CA MET A 162 8.14 4.08 -0.85
C MET A 162 9.36 4.42 0.01
N ASP A 163 9.78 5.69 0.02
CA ASP A 163 10.92 6.12 0.84
C ASP A 163 10.57 6.12 2.33
N GLU A 164 9.32 6.43 2.68
CA GLU A 164 8.83 6.30 4.05
C GLU A 164 8.77 4.82 4.47
N LEU A 165 8.29 3.95 3.57
CA LEU A 165 8.22 2.50 3.84
C LEU A 165 9.59 1.87 4.09
N LYS A 166 10.65 2.35 3.42
CA LYS A 166 12.01 1.83 3.56
C LYS A 166 12.71 2.34 4.83
N ASN A 167 12.46 3.61 5.16
CA ASN A 167 13.23 4.33 6.17
C ASN A 167 12.39 4.70 7.40
N GLY A 168 11.07 4.52 7.34
CA GLY A 168 10.15 4.91 8.40
C GLY A 168 10.23 3.95 9.60
N GLN A 169 10.29 4.54 10.79
CA GLN A 169 10.12 3.82 12.04
C GLN A 169 8.62 3.79 12.41
N TYR A 170 8.19 2.73 13.10
CA TYR A 170 6.81 2.60 13.61
C TYR A 170 5.73 2.56 12.53
N MET A 171 6.04 1.97 11.38
CA MET A 171 5.05 1.76 10.32
C MET A 171 4.20 0.54 10.63
N ALA A 172 2.89 0.71 10.62
CA ALA A 172 1.93 -0.36 10.90
C ALA A 172 0.79 -0.36 9.90
N TRP A 173 0.41 -1.56 9.45
CA TRP A 173 -0.72 -1.78 8.57
C TRP A 173 -1.96 -2.15 9.37
N TYR A 174 -3.12 -1.61 8.92
CA TYR A 174 -4.42 -1.95 9.47
C TYR A 174 -5.41 -2.19 8.34
N ARG A 175 -6.27 -3.16 8.56
CA ARG A 175 -7.46 -3.37 7.74
C ARG A 175 -8.61 -2.58 8.33
N ARG A 176 -9.33 -1.88 7.48
CA ARG A 176 -10.62 -1.24 7.73
C ARG A 176 -11.65 -1.82 6.77
N THR A 177 -12.92 -1.60 7.05
CA THR A 177 -14.02 -2.14 6.24
C THR A 177 -14.92 -1.01 5.77
N MET A 178 -15.26 -1.01 4.49
CA MET A 178 -16.23 -0.11 3.89
C MET A 178 -17.66 -0.51 4.27
N HIS A 179 -18.64 0.36 4.05
CA HIS A 179 -20.05 0.07 4.33
C HIS A 179 -20.61 -1.13 3.53
N ASN A 180 -20.07 -1.39 2.36
CA ASN A 180 -20.44 -2.55 1.54
C ASN A 180 -19.74 -3.86 1.97
N GLY A 181 -18.99 -3.85 3.06
CA GLY A 181 -18.27 -5.00 3.58
C GLY A 181 -16.88 -5.23 2.96
N ASN A 182 -16.51 -4.52 1.91
CA ASN A 182 -15.20 -4.67 1.29
C ASN A 182 -14.09 -4.11 2.18
N PRO A 183 -12.93 -4.79 2.25
CA PRO A 183 -11.81 -4.29 3.02
C PRO A 183 -11.05 -3.20 2.24
N TYR A 184 -10.46 -2.28 2.99
CA TYR A 184 -9.37 -1.43 2.51
C TYR A 184 -8.28 -1.39 3.58
N TYR A 185 -7.07 -1.03 3.17
CA TYR A 185 -5.92 -1.08 4.05
C TYR A 185 -5.34 0.31 4.24
N VAL A 186 -4.94 0.60 5.46
CA VAL A 186 -4.28 1.85 5.79
C VAL A 186 -2.90 1.57 6.37
N LEU A 187 -1.94 2.39 6.00
CA LEU A 187 -0.62 2.42 6.60
C LEU A 187 -0.51 3.65 7.47
N LYS A 188 -0.04 3.44 8.69
CA LYS A 188 0.22 4.52 9.64
C LYS A 188 1.71 4.58 9.98
N SER A 189 2.20 5.79 10.22
CA SER A 189 3.50 6.06 10.82
C SER A 189 3.26 6.64 12.22
N GLY A 190 3.42 5.81 13.25
CA GLY A 190 2.94 6.12 14.58
C GLY A 190 1.42 6.28 14.60
N MET A 191 0.93 7.47 14.93
CA MET A 191 -0.51 7.78 14.99
C MET A 191 -1.05 8.37 13.67
N TYR A 192 -0.19 8.75 12.72
CA TYR A 192 -0.60 9.45 11.50
C TYR A 192 -0.87 8.47 10.37
N LEU A 193 -2.05 8.59 9.75
CA LEU A 193 -2.39 7.86 8.54
C LEU A 193 -1.60 8.44 7.37
N ARG A 194 -0.90 7.55 6.64
CA ARG A 194 -0.05 7.94 5.50
C ARG A 194 -0.69 7.64 4.17
N ILE A 195 -1.40 6.53 4.06
CA ILE A 195 -2.04 6.07 2.84
C ILE A 195 -3.23 5.19 3.17
N ALA A 196 -4.28 5.31 2.38
CA ALA A 196 -5.33 4.32 2.27
C ALA A 196 -5.27 3.68 0.88
N VAL A 197 -5.40 2.36 0.79
CA VAL A 197 -5.26 1.64 -0.48
C VAL A 197 -6.25 0.48 -0.56
N MET A 198 -6.82 0.28 -1.75
CA MET A 198 -7.67 -0.86 -2.06
C MET A 198 -6.80 -2.09 -2.33
N PRO A 199 -7.13 -3.24 -1.73
CA PRO A 199 -6.41 -4.47 -1.99
C PRO A 199 -6.87 -5.12 -3.28
N ILE A 200 -6.03 -6.02 -3.78
CA ILE A 200 -6.46 -7.11 -4.63
C ILE A 200 -6.99 -8.19 -3.69
N VAL A 201 -8.28 -8.44 -3.76
CA VAL A 201 -8.92 -9.51 -2.98
C VAL A 201 -8.75 -10.81 -3.74
N PHE A 202 -8.20 -11.80 -3.07
CA PHE A 202 -8.06 -13.15 -3.61
C PHE A 202 -9.33 -13.94 -3.35
N ASP A 203 -9.69 -14.80 -4.30
CA ASP A 203 -10.72 -15.80 -4.06
C ASP A 203 -10.26 -16.83 -3.00
N ASP A 204 -11.21 -17.56 -2.45
CA ASP A 204 -10.94 -18.53 -1.37
C ASP A 204 -9.99 -19.63 -1.83
N VAL A 205 -10.02 -20.02 -3.10
CA VAL A 205 -9.16 -21.07 -3.67
C VAL A 205 -7.70 -20.60 -3.67
N PHE A 206 -7.47 -19.36 -4.11
CA PHE A 206 -6.13 -18.79 -4.13
C PHE A 206 -5.61 -18.51 -2.71
N ALA A 207 -6.47 -18.03 -1.81
CA ALA A 207 -6.13 -17.84 -0.41
C ALA A 207 -5.71 -19.17 0.26
N ALA A 208 -6.45 -20.25 0.02
CA ALA A 208 -6.10 -21.58 0.51
C ALA A 208 -4.76 -22.07 -0.05
N ALA A 209 -4.52 -21.91 -1.36
CA ALA A 209 -3.24 -22.27 -1.98
C ALA A 209 -2.05 -21.49 -1.39
N LEU A 210 -2.22 -20.21 -1.08
CA LEU A 210 -1.19 -19.42 -0.40
C LEU A 210 -0.90 -19.92 1.02
N ASP A 211 -1.93 -20.32 1.77
CA ASP A 211 -1.77 -20.90 3.11
C ASP A 211 -1.06 -22.24 3.07
N GLU A 212 -1.33 -23.10 2.07
CA GLU A 212 -0.61 -24.38 1.86
C GLU A 212 0.86 -24.14 1.54
N ILE A 213 1.17 -23.22 0.63
CA ILE A 213 2.56 -22.86 0.30
C ILE A 213 3.29 -22.37 1.55
N ARG A 214 2.64 -21.54 2.36
CA ARG A 214 3.21 -21.04 3.61
C ARG A 214 3.47 -22.16 4.61
N ALA A 215 2.53 -23.08 4.78
CA ALA A 215 2.68 -24.23 5.67
C ALA A 215 3.86 -25.11 5.23
N GLY A 216 4.00 -25.38 3.93
CA GLY A 216 5.13 -26.11 3.35
C GLY A 216 6.46 -25.41 3.62
N MET A 217 6.54 -24.09 3.41
CA MET A 217 7.76 -23.32 3.68
C MET A 217 8.14 -23.31 5.16
N MET A 218 7.17 -23.30 6.09
CA MET A 218 7.43 -23.36 7.52
C MET A 218 7.96 -24.76 7.93
N LEU A 219 7.39 -25.82 7.37
CA LEU A 219 7.86 -27.19 7.62
C LEU A 219 9.30 -27.38 7.12
N ASP A 220 9.63 -26.87 5.94
CA ASP A 220 11.01 -26.88 5.42
C ASP A 220 11.99 -26.11 6.31
N ALA A 221 11.54 -24.98 6.86
CA ALA A 221 12.36 -24.18 7.76
C ALA A 221 12.61 -24.88 9.11
N LEU A 222 11.62 -25.62 9.61
CA LEU A 222 11.74 -26.40 10.85
C LEU A 222 12.52 -27.70 10.65
N GLY A 223 12.45 -28.30 9.45
CA GLY A 223 13.12 -29.55 9.11
C GLY A 223 14.60 -29.42 8.73
N ARG A 224 15.11 -28.22 8.49
CA ARG A 224 16.55 -28.03 8.21
C ARG A 224 17.35 -28.15 9.50
N PRO A 225 18.19 -29.19 9.68
CA PRO A 225 19.09 -29.24 10.79
C PRO A 225 20.01 -28.03 10.72
N LYS A 226 20.13 -27.28 11.83
CA LYS A 226 21.19 -26.26 11.94
C LYS A 226 22.51 -26.96 11.60
N LYS A 227 23.18 -26.52 10.53
CA LYS A 227 24.58 -26.89 10.30
C LYS A 227 25.30 -26.56 11.60
N ARG A 228 25.76 -27.59 12.30
CA ARG A 228 26.79 -27.42 13.32
C ARG A 228 28.01 -26.85 12.56
N GLU A 229 28.39 -25.63 12.89
CA GLU A 229 29.73 -25.16 12.62
C GLU A 229 30.64 -26.09 13.43
N ASP A 230 31.23 -27.04 12.75
CA ASP A 230 32.27 -27.89 13.35
C ASP A 230 33.40 -26.93 13.75
N GLU A 231 33.58 -26.78 15.04
CA GLU A 231 34.77 -26.24 15.66
C GLU A 231 35.97 -27.05 15.17
N ASN A 232 36.61 -26.61 14.09
CA ASN A 232 37.99 -27.00 13.82
C ASN A 232 38.88 -26.27 14.80
N HIS A 233 39.05 -26.87 15.95
CA HIS A 233 40.22 -26.70 16.78
C HIS A 233 41.26 -27.67 16.19
N ASP A 234 42.14 -27.19 15.35
CA ASP A 234 43.38 -27.83 15.05
C ASP A 234 44.45 -27.25 15.99
N ASP A 235 45.07 -28.19 16.70
CA ASP A 235 46.26 -28.03 17.56
C ASP A 235 47.51 -27.50 16.80
#